data_248b6fa6f8a6db52709e1a013f17ff38
#
_entry.id   248b6fa6f8a6db52709e1a013f17ff38
#
_cell.length_a   1.000
_cell.length_b   1.000
_cell.length_c   1.000
_cell.angle_alpha   90.00
_cell.angle_beta   90.00
_cell.angle_gamma   90.00
#
_symmetry.space_group_name_H-M   'P 1'
#
loop_
_entity.id
_entity.type
_entity.pdbx_description
1 polymer ?
#
loop_
_entity_poly.entity_id
_entity_poly.type
_entity_poly.pdbx_seq_one_letter_code
_entity_poly.pdbx_strand_id
1 'polypeptide(L)'
;EFKEARTNYSFNDIGKYFSALSNEANLRGLQEAWLIFGISDDKRYVGTEFRKQGSLQSLKKEIVNGTNERLTFLEIYELTMEKCRVIAFQIPPAIRGIPTTWQGAAYAREHESISPLPMNKVDLLRSQIGMDWSKEIVEDATIEDLDEEAIKRARELFSKRQSDRKKAQEVLKKLSDIEVLNKAGITIKGKITRTALLLLGKSEAKYFFDGFIPRITWTLYNADNSVKAYEHFDIPMLMAVDKVYSRIRNVKYRYIAGQQTLFPDEVDQYEPELIKEIINNCIAHQDYRLRGKINVEEFEDRLVFINEGAFIPETIEQALEPGYKPPYYRNVFLCNAMVNLYMIDTNSMGIPMMYQIQRDKCF
;
A
#
# COMPACT_ATOMS: atom_id res chain seq x y z
N GLU A 1 9.22 9.11 -21.96
CA GLU A 1 9.92 10.38 -22.15
C GLU A 1 10.32 10.56 -23.59
N PHE A 2 10.04 11.72 -24.18
CA PHE A 2 10.39 12.07 -25.56
C PHE A 2 11.54 13.06 -25.59
N LYS A 3 12.45 12.91 -26.56
CA LYS A 3 13.55 13.83 -26.83
C LYS A 3 13.78 13.97 -28.34
N GLU A 4 13.96 15.17 -28.80
CA GLU A 4 14.28 15.37 -30.21
C GLU A 4 15.63 14.71 -30.59
N ALA A 5 16.69 14.91 -29.83
CA ALA A 5 18.03 14.34 -30.02
C ALA A 5 18.44 14.35 -31.51
N ARG A 6 18.21 15.48 -32.23
CA ARG A 6 18.32 15.59 -33.70
C ARG A 6 19.66 15.14 -34.22
N THR A 7 20.75 15.56 -33.58
CA THR A 7 22.13 15.23 -34.04
C THR A 7 22.87 14.36 -33.04
N ASN A 8 22.99 14.80 -31.79
CA ASN A 8 23.70 14.11 -30.73
C ASN A 8 22.95 14.32 -29.40
N TYR A 9 23.24 13.49 -28.44
CA TYR A 9 22.69 13.60 -27.09
C TYR A 9 23.76 13.21 -26.06
N SER A 10 23.79 13.92 -24.94
CA SER A 10 24.76 13.66 -23.88
C SER A 10 24.63 12.27 -23.30
N PHE A 11 25.70 11.49 -23.32
CA PHE A 11 25.73 10.15 -22.72
C PHE A 11 25.42 10.19 -21.22
N ASN A 12 25.92 11.22 -20.53
CA ASN A 12 25.64 11.42 -19.11
C ASN A 12 24.13 11.66 -18.86
N ASP A 13 23.47 12.41 -19.73
CA ASP A 13 22.04 12.64 -19.60
C ASP A 13 21.20 11.41 -19.93
N ILE A 14 21.65 10.57 -20.88
CA ILE A 14 21.02 9.25 -21.11
C ILE A 14 21.08 8.41 -19.82
N GLY A 15 22.23 8.39 -19.13
CA GLY A 15 22.38 7.67 -17.88
C GLY A 15 21.51 8.20 -16.75
N LYS A 16 21.39 9.53 -16.64
CA LYS A 16 20.46 10.14 -15.66
C LYS A 16 19.01 9.79 -15.97
N TYR A 17 18.58 9.87 -17.26
CA TYR A 17 17.24 9.43 -17.67
C TYR A 17 17.02 7.95 -17.40
N PHE A 18 18.04 7.09 -17.65
CA PHE A 18 17.96 5.68 -17.33
C PHE A 18 17.68 5.46 -15.85
N SER A 19 18.46 6.11 -14.96
CA SER A 19 18.25 6.04 -13.50
C SER A 19 16.85 6.55 -13.11
N ALA A 20 16.47 7.72 -13.58
CA ALA A 20 15.19 8.34 -13.23
C ALA A 20 13.98 7.50 -13.68
N LEU A 21 13.96 7.06 -14.93
CA LEU A 21 12.87 6.27 -15.50
C LEU A 21 12.80 4.87 -14.90
N SER A 22 13.95 4.26 -14.59
CA SER A 22 14.04 2.97 -13.90
C SER A 22 13.44 3.04 -12.48
N ASN A 23 13.77 4.10 -11.73
CA ASN A 23 13.22 4.32 -10.39
C ASN A 23 11.72 4.60 -10.42
N GLU A 24 11.26 5.43 -11.34
CA GLU A 24 9.82 5.73 -11.52
C GLU A 24 9.03 4.51 -11.97
N ALA A 25 9.58 3.67 -12.86
CA ALA A 25 8.91 2.43 -13.27
C ALA A 25 8.69 1.49 -12.07
N ASN A 26 9.70 1.35 -11.20
CA ASN A 26 9.57 0.55 -9.99
C ASN A 26 8.51 1.12 -9.03
N LEU A 27 8.58 2.43 -8.73
CA LEU A 27 7.65 3.10 -7.82
C LEU A 27 6.19 3.01 -8.28
N ARG A 28 5.96 3.03 -9.60
CA ARG A 28 4.63 2.91 -10.20
C ARG A 28 4.19 1.46 -10.47
N GLY A 29 5.03 0.47 -10.15
CA GLY A 29 4.73 -0.94 -10.43
C GLY A 29 4.69 -1.29 -11.91
N LEU A 30 5.31 -0.48 -12.78
CA LEU A 30 5.38 -0.72 -14.21
C LEU A 30 6.46 -1.76 -14.52
N GLN A 31 6.26 -2.52 -15.60
CA GLN A 31 7.22 -3.54 -16.03
C GLN A 31 8.38 -2.94 -16.82
N GLU A 32 8.23 -1.71 -17.31
CA GLU A 32 9.21 -1.03 -18.15
C GLU A 32 8.92 0.47 -18.23
N ALA A 33 9.94 1.24 -18.61
CA ALA A 33 9.80 2.64 -19.00
C ALA A 33 10.50 2.87 -20.34
N TRP A 34 10.18 3.99 -20.99
CA TRP A 34 10.65 4.30 -22.34
C TRP A 34 11.29 5.68 -22.42
N LEU A 35 12.51 5.73 -22.98
CA LEU A 35 13.13 6.95 -23.46
C LEU A 35 13.12 6.90 -24.99
N ILE A 36 12.57 7.90 -25.65
CA ILE A 36 12.36 7.88 -27.09
C ILE A 36 13.00 9.10 -27.73
N PHE A 37 13.90 8.85 -28.69
CA PHE A 37 14.57 9.89 -29.48
C PHE A 37 13.95 10.04 -30.85
N GLY A 38 13.94 11.27 -31.37
CA GLY A 38 13.38 11.61 -32.68
C GLY A 38 11.91 12.05 -32.62
N ILE A 39 11.38 12.30 -31.42
CA ILE A 39 10.05 12.84 -31.18
C ILE A 39 10.16 14.11 -30.34
N SER A 40 9.47 15.18 -30.74
CA SER A 40 9.36 16.42 -29.98
C SER A 40 8.37 16.30 -28.82
N ASP A 41 8.41 17.24 -27.86
CA ASP A 41 7.47 17.28 -26.73
C ASP A 41 6.01 17.43 -27.20
N ASP A 42 5.77 18.06 -28.38
CA ASP A 42 4.45 18.12 -29.06
C ASP A 42 4.05 16.80 -29.75
N LYS A 43 4.78 15.70 -29.53
CA LYS A 43 4.55 14.36 -30.12
C LYS A 43 4.68 14.32 -31.64
N ARG A 44 5.46 15.21 -32.25
CA ARG A 44 5.73 15.19 -33.71
C ARG A 44 7.01 14.41 -33.99
N TYR A 45 7.02 13.63 -35.08
CA TYR A 45 8.20 12.93 -35.56
C TYR A 45 9.18 13.93 -36.22
N VAL A 46 10.30 14.18 -35.57
CA VAL A 46 11.35 15.09 -36.06
C VAL A 46 12.60 14.34 -36.56
N GLY A 47 12.69 13.06 -36.20
CA GLY A 47 13.81 12.21 -36.55
C GLY A 47 15.07 12.45 -35.73
N THR A 48 15.96 11.45 -35.66
CA THR A 48 17.23 11.54 -34.95
C THR A 48 18.40 10.98 -35.74
N GLU A 49 19.55 11.64 -35.71
CA GLU A 49 20.83 11.17 -36.25
C GLU A 49 21.72 10.58 -35.14
N PHE A 50 21.18 10.43 -33.92
CA PHE A 50 21.94 9.90 -32.79
C PHE A 50 22.56 8.53 -33.13
N ARG A 51 23.89 8.43 -33.03
CA ARG A 51 24.66 7.23 -33.36
C ARG A 51 24.31 6.57 -34.70
N LYS A 52 23.96 7.35 -35.73
CA LYS A 52 23.59 6.78 -37.06
C LYS A 52 24.68 5.94 -37.69
N GLN A 53 25.93 6.29 -37.45
CA GLN A 53 27.12 5.54 -37.94
C GLN A 53 27.75 4.63 -36.87
N GLY A 54 27.14 4.52 -35.69
CA GLY A 54 27.63 3.78 -34.54
C GLY A 54 26.71 2.62 -34.12
N SER A 55 27.23 1.73 -33.31
CA SER A 55 26.44 0.64 -32.76
C SER A 55 25.56 1.12 -31.61
N LEU A 56 24.24 1.01 -31.75
CA LEU A 56 23.30 1.24 -30.65
C LEU A 56 23.45 0.19 -29.55
N GLN A 57 23.81 -1.04 -29.91
CA GLN A 57 23.99 -2.13 -28.94
C GLN A 57 25.21 -1.92 -28.02
N SER A 58 26.23 -1.14 -28.44
CA SER A 58 27.35 -0.80 -27.56
C SER A 58 26.89 0.04 -26.37
N LEU A 59 25.80 0.82 -26.53
CA LEU A 59 25.23 1.64 -25.46
C LEU A 59 24.76 0.82 -24.27
N LYS A 60 24.26 -0.42 -24.50
CA LYS A 60 23.91 -1.34 -23.41
C LYS A 60 25.11 -1.63 -22.50
N LYS A 61 26.29 -1.86 -23.09
CA LYS A 61 27.52 -2.11 -22.33
C LYS A 61 28.04 -0.84 -21.62
N GLU A 62 27.87 0.31 -22.25
CA GLU A 62 28.30 1.58 -21.69
C GLU A 62 27.45 1.95 -20.47
N ILE A 63 26.12 1.77 -20.54
CA ILE A 63 25.19 2.04 -19.43
C ILE A 63 25.46 1.12 -18.23
N VAL A 64 25.74 -0.17 -18.46
CA VAL A 64 26.10 -1.12 -17.40
C VAL A 64 27.23 -0.61 -16.51
N ASN A 65 28.22 0.08 -17.10
CA ASN A 65 29.39 0.55 -16.36
C ASN A 65 29.11 1.76 -15.46
N GLY A 66 28.02 2.48 -15.72
CA GLY A 66 27.62 3.66 -14.95
C GLY A 66 26.50 3.39 -13.96
N THR A 67 25.81 2.25 -14.07
CA THR A 67 24.72 1.86 -13.18
C THR A 67 25.19 0.93 -12.07
N ASN A 68 24.53 1.00 -10.90
CA ASN A 68 24.65 -0.05 -9.89
C ASN A 68 23.94 -1.33 -10.38
N GLU A 69 24.20 -2.46 -9.72
CA GLU A 69 23.59 -3.77 -10.04
C GLU A 69 23.70 -4.18 -11.54
N ARG A 70 24.59 -3.50 -12.29
CA ARG A 70 24.85 -3.76 -13.72
C ARG A 70 23.59 -3.70 -14.58
N LEU A 71 22.61 -2.85 -14.24
CA LEU A 71 21.40 -2.66 -15.02
C LEU A 71 21.71 -2.01 -16.38
N THR A 72 20.95 -2.41 -17.40
CA THR A 72 21.05 -1.86 -18.76
C THR A 72 19.69 -1.90 -19.44
N PHE A 73 19.60 -1.33 -20.65
CA PHE A 73 18.39 -1.41 -21.47
C PHE A 73 17.97 -2.85 -21.73
N LEU A 74 16.69 -3.16 -21.56
CA LEU A 74 16.10 -4.44 -21.96
C LEU A 74 16.31 -4.61 -23.46
N GLU A 75 15.86 -3.61 -24.25
CA GLU A 75 16.07 -3.57 -25.67
C GLU A 75 16.21 -2.13 -26.19
N ILE A 76 16.83 -1.97 -27.36
CA ILE A 76 16.93 -0.71 -28.09
C ILE A 76 16.38 -0.94 -29.48
N TYR A 77 15.26 -0.28 -29.77
CA TYR A 77 14.57 -0.40 -31.06
C TYR A 77 14.93 0.80 -31.94
N GLU A 78 15.25 0.51 -33.18
CA GLU A 78 15.40 1.51 -34.25
C GLU A 78 14.23 1.36 -35.22
N LEU A 79 13.43 2.42 -35.29
CA LEU A 79 12.17 2.43 -36.02
C LEU A 79 12.16 3.53 -37.07
N THR A 80 11.39 3.37 -38.12
CA THR A 80 11.11 4.43 -39.09
C THR A 80 9.62 4.78 -39.02
N MET A 81 9.32 5.97 -38.56
CA MET A 81 7.96 6.49 -38.39
C MET A 81 7.81 7.76 -39.24
N GLU A 82 6.81 7.80 -40.15
CA GLU A 82 6.59 8.94 -41.04
C GLU A 82 7.87 9.42 -41.80
N LYS A 83 8.68 8.48 -42.24
CA LYS A 83 10.00 8.71 -42.87
C LYS A 83 11.07 9.29 -41.92
N CYS A 84 10.80 9.42 -40.65
CA CYS A 84 11.73 9.87 -39.63
C CYS A 84 12.29 8.68 -38.86
N ARG A 85 13.59 8.68 -38.58
CA ARG A 85 14.24 7.70 -37.73
C ARG A 85 13.94 7.98 -36.29
N VAL A 86 13.44 6.98 -35.55
CA VAL A 86 13.10 7.05 -34.13
C VAL A 86 13.86 5.93 -33.41
N ILE A 87 14.40 6.21 -32.23
CA ILE A 87 15.04 5.22 -31.38
C ILE A 87 14.27 5.13 -30.07
N ALA A 88 13.84 3.91 -29.71
CA ALA A 88 13.16 3.66 -28.46
C ALA A 88 14.03 2.79 -27.53
N PHE A 89 14.35 3.31 -26.37
CA PHE A 89 15.12 2.62 -25.33
C PHE A 89 14.16 2.06 -24.29
N GLN A 90 14.11 0.73 -24.18
CA GLN A 90 13.31 0.02 -23.19
C GLN A 90 14.12 -0.11 -21.89
N ILE A 91 13.64 0.49 -20.82
CA ILE A 91 14.33 0.62 -19.53
C ILE A 91 13.63 -0.29 -18.51
N PRO A 92 14.37 -1.18 -17.82
CA PRO A 92 13.78 -2.01 -16.76
C PRO A 92 13.44 -1.17 -15.53
N PRO A 93 12.47 -1.59 -14.71
CA PRO A 93 12.26 -0.99 -13.39
C PRO A 93 13.49 -1.23 -12.51
N ALA A 94 13.72 -0.35 -11.54
CA ALA A 94 14.72 -0.55 -10.50
C ALA A 94 14.45 -1.86 -9.76
N ILE A 95 15.50 -2.52 -9.30
CA ILE A 95 15.38 -3.73 -8.49
C ILE A 95 14.71 -3.35 -7.17
N ARG A 96 13.78 -4.17 -6.70
CA ARG A 96 13.09 -3.94 -5.43
C ARG A 96 14.11 -3.66 -4.32
N GLY A 97 13.91 -2.58 -3.60
CA GLY A 97 14.75 -2.15 -2.48
C GLY A 97 16.05 -1.46 -2.85
N ILE A 98 16.41 -1.43 -4.12
CA ILE A 98 17.69 -0.87 -4.58
C ILE A 98 17.41 0.22 -5.63
N PRO A 99 17.51 1.51 -5.25
CA PRO A 99 17.40 2.58 -6.25
C PRO A 99 18.45 2.41 -7.34
N THR A 100 18.02 2.51 -8.59
CA THR A 100 18.97 2.56 -9.73
C THR A 100 19.74 3.86 -9.67
N THR A 101 21.07 3.78 -9.69
CA THR A 101 21.95 4.96 -9.72
C THR A 101 22.63 5.10 -11.07
N TRP A 102 23.01 6.32 -11.39
CA TRP A 102 23.94 6.66 -12.47
C TRP A 102 25.17 7.33 -11.87
N GLN A 103 26.33 6.74 -12.05
CA GLN A 103 27.60 7.22 -11.47
C GLN A 103 27.51 7.49 -9.97
N GLY A 104 26.81 6.63 -9.23
CA GLY A 104 26.66 6.71 -7.79
C GLY A 104 25.53 7.62 -7.29
N ALA A 105 24.86 8.38 -8.14
CA ALA A 105 23.69 9.22 -7.78
C ALA A 105 22.38 8.63 -8.32
N ALA A 106 21.35 8.59 -7.50
CA ALA A 106 20.01 8.20 -7.94
C ALA A 106 19.22 9.42 -8.40
N TYR A 107 18.45 9.26 -9.47
CA TYR A 107 17.69 10.34 -10.09
C TYR A 107 16.19 10.01 -10.12
N ALA A 108 15.37 11.06 -10.14
CA ALA A 108 13.93 11.04 -10.34
C ALA A 108 13.55 11.97 -11.50
N ARG A 109 12.36 11.72 -12.04
CA ARG A 109 11.71 12.61 -13.00
C ARG A 109 10.73 13.51 -12.22
N GLU A 110 10.97 14.82 -12.24
CA GLU A 110 10.08 15.82 -11.66
C GLU A 110 9.58 16.75 -12.75
N HIS A 111 8.30 16.62 -13.10
CA HIS A 111 7.68 17.36 -14.19
C HIS A 111 8.47 17.20 -15.50
N GLU A 112 9.17 18.23 -15.95
CA GLU A 112 9.96 18.24 -17.20
C GLU A 112 11.47 18.10 -16.97
N SER A 113 11.94 18.01 -15.73
CA SER A 113 13.36 17.97 -15.38
C SER A 113 13.76 16.67 -14.68
N ILE A 114 15.07 16.37 -14.71
CA ILE A 114 15.69 15.34 -13.90
C ILE A 114 16.24 16.00 -12.65
N SER A 115 15.90 15.46 -11.48
CA SER A 115 16.42 15.87 -10.18
C SER A 115 17.07 14.71 -9.46
N PRO A 116 17.90 14.93 -8.42
CA PRO A 116 18.26 13.86 -7.48
C PRO A 116 17.00 13.22 -6.91
N LEU A 117 17.04 11.87 -6.75
CA LEU A 117 15.92 11.13 -6.18
C LEU A 117 15.62 11.60 -4.75
N PRO A 118 14.43 12.13 -4.44
CA PRO A 118 14.07 12.61 -3.12
C PRO A 118 14.15 11.50 -2.06
N MET A 119 14.52 11.85 -0.82
CA MET A 119 14.69 10.85 0.26
C MET A 119 13.45 10.03 0.55
N ASN A 120 12.26 10.62 0.49
CA ASN A 120 11.01 9.89 0.64
C ASN A 120 10.83 8.78 -0.42
N LYS A 121 11.21 9.04 -1.67
CA LYS A 121 11.20 8.04 -2.76
C LYS A 121 12.31 6.99 -2.57
N VAL A 122 13.48 7.38 -2.04
CA VAL A 122 14.55 6.42 -1.66
C VAL A 122 14.03 5.47 -0.58
N ASP A 123 13.36 6.00 0.44
CA ASP A 123 12.81 5.19 1.54
C ASP A 123 11.69 4.27 1.05
N LEU A 124 10.85 4.74 0.12
CA LEU A 124 9.84 3.90 -0.56
C LEU A 124 10.48 2.72 -1.30
N LEU A 125 11.51 2.98 -2.11
CA LEU A 125 12.23 1.92 -2.81
C LEU A 125 12.88 0.93 -1.83
N ARG A 126 13.59 1.42 -0.82
CA ARG A 126 14.25 0.58 0.20
C ARG A 126 13.29 -0.26 1.01
N SER A 127 12.10 0.29 1.32
CA SER A 127 11.09 -0.42 2.10
C SER A 127 10.53 -1.66 1.40
N GLN A 128 10.71 -1.77 0.09
CA GLN A 128 10.26 -2.93 -0.70
C GLN A 128 11.01 -4.24 -0.38
N ILE A 129 12.22 -4.17 0.17
CA ILE A 129 12.99 -5.37 0.63
C ILE A 129 12.88 -5.55 2.13
N GLY A 130 12.35 -4.58 2.87
CA GLY A 130 12.20 -4.70 4.32
C GLY A 130 11.54 -6.04 4.66
N MET A 131 12.13 -6.79 5.58
CA MET A 131 11.45 -7.96 6.12
C MET A 131 10.06 -7.52 6.57
N ASP A 132 9.05 -8.28 6.16
CA ASP A 132 7.68 -8.05 6.61
C ASP A 132 7.68 -8.07 8.15
N TRP A 133 7.61 -6.88 8.76
CA TRP A 133 7.61 -6.71 10.22
C TRP A 133 6.54 -7.59 10.87
N SER A 134 5.40 -7.71 10.22
CA SER A 134 4.26 -8.47 10.76
C SER A 134 4.52 -9.98 10.86
N LYS A 135 5.48 -10.50 10.07
CA LYS A 135 5.86 -11.92 10.06
C LYS A 135 6.94 -12.26 11.10
N GLU A 136 7.56 -11.26 11.71
CA GLU A 136 8.62 -11.48 12.68
C GLU A 136 8.15 -12.36 13.84
N ILE A 137 8.95 -13.38 14.16
CA ILE A 137 8.72 -14.25 15.31
C ILE A 137 9.25 -13.56 16.55
N VAL A 138 8.45 -13.53 17.62
CA VAL A 138 8.84 -13.01 18.92
C VAL A 138 9.22 -14.18 19.81
N GLU A 139 10.52 -14.44 20.00
CA GLU A 139 11.02 -15.69 20.55
C GLU A 139 10.54 -15.97 21.99
N ASP A 140 10.39 -14.94 22.81
CA ASP A 140 9.97 -15.07 24.21
C ASP A 140 8.45 -15.07 24.40
N ALA A 141 7.67 -14.87 23.31
CA ALA A 141 6.22 -14.85 23.38
C ALA A 141 5.62 -16.23 23.27
N THR A 142 4.59 -16.50 24.05
CA THR A 142 3.86 -17.75 24.12
C THR A 142 2.35 -17.54 23.86
N ILE A 143 1.59 -18.60 23.76
CA ILE A 143 0.12 -18.52 23.62
C ILE A 143 -0.52 -17.87 24.87
N GLU A 144 0.13 -17.91 26.02
CA GLU A 144 -0.34 -17.32 27.26
C GLU A 144 -0.32 -15.78 27.22
N ASP A 145 0.45 -15.18 26.29
CA ASP A 145 0.48 -13.75 26.04
C ASP A 145 -0.66 -13.27 25.15
N LEU A 146 -1.46 -14.21 24.61
CA LEU A 146 -2.63 -13.92 23.79
C LEU A 146 -3.90 -13.89 24.65
N ASP A 147 -4.84 -13.02 24.27
CA ASP A 147 -6.15 -12.87 24.93
C ASP A 147 -7.09 -14.03 24.52
N GLU A 148 -7.67 -14.71 25.50
CA GLU A 148 -8.51 -15.87 25.29
C GLU A 148 -9.78 -15.56 24.49
N GLU A 149 -10.40 -14.41 24.73
CA GLU A 149 -11.59 -13.99 23.97
C GLU A 149 -11.24 -13.65 22.53
N ALA A 150 -10.09 -12.98 22.31
CA ALA A 150 -9.60 -12.70 20.99
C ALA A 150 -9.24 -13.99 20.21
N ILE A 151 -8.63 -15.00 20.88
CA ILE A 151 -8.40 -16.33 20.28
C ILE A 151 -9.72 -16.99 19.89
N LYS A 152 -10.69 -17.00 20.80
CA LYS A 152 -12.01 -17.56 20.53
C LYS A 152 -12.68 -16.88 19.35
N ARG A 153 -12.64 -15.55 19.31
CA ARG A 153 -13.17 -14.74 18.21
C ARG A 153 -12.49 -15.05 16.89
N ALA A 154 -11.16 -15.13 16.87
CA ALA A 154 -10.37 -15.49 15.69
C ALA A 154 -10.75 -16.88 15.16
N ARG A 155 -10.93 -17.85 16.06
CA ARG A 155 -11.36 -19.21 15.74
C ARG A 155 -12.76 -19.24 15.10
N GLU A 156 -13.70 -18.48 15.64
CA GLU A 156 -15.06 -18.34 15.09
C GLU A 156 -15.05 -17.76 13.68
N LEU A 157 -14.31 -16.66 13.48
CA LEU A 157 -14.20 -15.98 12.19
C LEU A 157 -13.52 -16.87 11.14
N PHE A 158 -12.41 -17.51 11.50
CA PHE A 158 -11.73 -18.44 10.60
C PHE A 158 -12.62 -19.65 10.24
N SER A 159 -13.40 -20.17 11.19
CA SER A 159 -14.33 -21.26 10.94
C SER A 159 -15.47 -20.87 9.99
N LYS A 160 -15.96 -19.63 10.06
CA LYS A 160 -16.96 -19.09 9.12
C LYS A 160 -16.42 -19.07 7.69
N ARG A 161 -15.15 -18.69 7.49
CA ARG A 161 -14.52 -18.70 6.17
C ARG A 161 -14.42 -20.09 5.53
N GLN A 162 -14.40 -21.12 6.36
CA GLN A 162 -14.38 -22.52 5.91
C GLN A 162 -15.80 -23.13 5.80
N SER A 163 -16.87 -22.31 5.93
CA SER A 163 -18.28 -22.78 6.06
C SER A 163 -18.76 -23.64 4.88
N ASP A 164 -18.24 -23.42 3.67
CA ASP A 164 -18.58 -24.17 2.47
C ASP A 164 -18.02 -25.62 2.47
N ARG A 165 -17.23 -25.98 3.49
CA ARG A 165 -16.59 -27.30 3.64
C ARG A 165 -16.92 -27.91 5.00
N LYS A 166 -18.10 -28.53 5.13
CA LYS A 166 -18.54 -29.20 6.38
C LYS A 166 -17.46 -30.06 7.04
N LYS A 167 -16.70 -30.83 6.25
CA LYS A 167 -15.56 -31.64 6.75
C LYS A 167 -14.45 -30.79 7.36
N ALA A 168 -14.18 -29.57 6.84
CA ALA A 168 -13.16 -28.70 7.37
C ALA A 168 -13.54 -28.13 8.75
N GLN A 169 -14.82 -27.82 8.97
CA GLN A 169 -15.31 -27.36 10.27
C GLN A 169 -15.20 -28.41 11.35
N GLU A 170 -15.50 -29.70 11.04
CA GLU A 170 -15.34 -30.80 11.99
C GLU A 170 -13.87 -31.04 12.37
N VAL A 171 -12.96 -30.88 11.42
CA VAL A 171 -11.52 -30.93 11.68
C VAL A 171 -11.09 -29.78 12.58
N LEU A 172 -11.53 -28.54 12.28
CA LEU A 172 -11.18 -27.37 13.08
C LEU A 172 -11.62 -27.46 14.54
N LYS A 173 -12.76 -28.12 14.83
CA LYS A 173 -13.23 -28.33 16.20
C LYS A 173 -12.29 -29.21 17.04
N LYS A 174 -11.50 -30.09 16.40
CA LYS A 174 -10.57 -31.03 17.07
C LYS A 174 -9.16 -30.45 17.24
N LEU A 175 -8.84 -29.34 16.58
CA LEU A 175 -7.53 -28.74 16.66
C LEU A 175 -7.39 -27.85 17.91
N SER A 176 -6.20 -27.83 18.46
CA SER A 176 -5.81 -26.86 19.49
C SER A 176 -5.84 -25.43 18.93
N ASP A 177 -5.87 -24.44 19.82
CA ASP A 177 -5.89 -23.04 19.41
C ASP A 177 -4.66 -22.66 18.56
N ILE A 178 -3.48 -23.10 18.98
CA ILE A 178 -2.25 -22.81 18.23
C ILE A 178 -2.26 -23.43 16.82
N GLU A 179 -2.85 -24.60 16.64
CA GLU A 179 -3.00 -25.24 15.32
C GLU A 179 -3.97 -24.47 14.43
N VAL A 180 -5.06 -23.94 15.02
CA VAL A 180 -6.00 -23.08 14.29
C VAL A 180 -5.36 -21.78 13.91
N LEU A 181 -4.60 -21.12 14.81
CA LEU A 181 -3.88 -19.89 14.53
C LEU A 181 -2.80 -20.08 13.45
N ASN A 182 -2.10 -21.22 13.43
CA ASN A 182 -1.20 -21.58 12.34
C ASN A 182 -1.92 -21.67 10.99
N LYS A 183 -3.10 -22.33 10.95
CA LYS A 183 -3.90 -22.44 9.72
C LYS A 183 -4.48 -21.10 9.27
N ALA A 184 -4.80 -20.22 10.21
CA ALA A 184 -5.26 -18.87 9.93
C ALA A 184 -4.12 -17.94 9.46
N GLY A 185 -2.85 -18.39 9.48
CA GLY A 185 -1.70 -17.58 9.10
C GLY A 185 -1.35 -16.50 10.12
N ILE A 186 -1.67 -16.71 11.39
CA ILE A 186 -1.42 -15.79 12.50
C ILE A 186 -0.12 -16.15 13.22
N THR A 187 0.19 -17.44 13.33
CA THR A 187 1.42 -17.98 13.91
C THR A 187 2.21 -18.77 12.88
N ILE A 188 3.49 -19.05 13.15
CA ILE A 188 4.37 -19.82 12.27
C ILE A 188 4.92 -21.02 13.03
N LYS A 189 4.50 -22.23 12.65
CA LYS A 189 4.95 -23.47 13.29
C LYS A 189 4.79 -23.45 14.83
N GLY A 190 3.70 -22.88 15.32
CA GLY A 190 3.42 -22.73 16.75
C GLY A 190 4.13 -21.55 17.43
N LYS A 191 5.00 -20.83 16.75
CA LYS A 191 5.68 -19.64 17.28
C LYS A 191 4.83 -18.40 17.10
N ILE A 192 4.83 -17.55 18.12
CA ILE A 192 4.09 -16.29 18.14
C ILE A 192 4.79 -15.27 17.24
N THR A 193 4.00 -14.59 16.39
CA THR A 193 4.48 -13.54 15.49
C THR A 193 4.05 -12.16 15.97
N ARG A 194 4.61 -11.10 15.39
CA ARG A 194 4.13 -9.72 15.60
C ARG A 194 2.64 -9.60 15.24
N THR A 195 2.17 -10.30 14.20
CA THR A 195 0.74 -10.37 13.84
C THR A 195 -0.10 -10.99 14.95
N ALA A 196 0.36 -12.07 15.57
CA ALA A 196 -0.37 -12.72 16.66
C ALA A 196 -0.52 -11.78 17.86
N LEU A 197 0.57 -11.11 18.27
CA LEU A 197 0.54 -10.14 19.35
C LEU A 197 -0.32 -8.91 19.02
N LEU A 198 -0.24 -8.42 17.79
CA LEU A 198 -1.02 -7.26 17.35
C LEU A 198 -2.52 -7.53 17.35
N LEU A 199 -2.94 -8.65 16.75
CA LEU A 199 -4.35 -8.98 16.58
C LEU A 199 -4.98 -9.56 17.85
N LEU A 200 -4.21 -10.36 18.62
CA LEU A 200 -4.73 -11.20 19.70
C LEU A 200 -4.04 -11.00 21.06
N GLY A 201 -2.97 -10.19 21.14
CA GLY A 201 -2.19 -10.02 22.35
C GLY A 201 -2.99 -9.41 23.52
N LYS A 202 -2.74 -9.89 24.75
CA LYS A 202 -3.23 -9.25 25.97
C LYS A 202 -2.66 -7.83 26.11
N SER A 203 -3.31 -6.99 26.90
CA SER A 203 -2.83 -5.62 27.17
C SER A 203 -1.41 -5.58 27.73
N GLU A 204 -1.02 -6.58 28.51
CA GLU A 204 0.30 -6.74 29.10
C GLU A 204 1.36 -7.07 28.06
N ALA A 205 1.00 -7.77 26.97
CA ALA A 205 1.92 -8.15 25.90
C ALA A 205 2.49 -6.96 25.11
N LYS A 206 2.07 -5.73 25.41
CA LYS A 206 2.62 -4.50 24.81
C LYS A 206 4.14 -4.34 25.01
N TYR A 207 4.74 -4.94 26.05
CA TYR A 207 6.18 -4.87 26.26
C TYR A 207 7.01 -5.55 25.15
N PHE A 208 6.43 -6.48 24.40
CA PHE A 208 7.08 -7.09 23.24
C PHE A 208 7.25 -6.14 22.04
N PHE A 209 6.68 -4.95 22.10
CA PHE A 209 6.78 -3.95 21.03
C PHE A 209 7.88 -2.90 21.28
N ASP A 210 8.90 -3.21 22.08
CA ASP A 210 10.10 -2.38 22.29
C ASP A 210 9.77 -0.92 22.73
N GLY A 211 8.85 -0.78 23.67
CA GLY A 211 8.43 0.51 24.22
C GLY A 211 7.43 1.30 23.34
N PHE A 212 7.03 0.76 22.22
CA PHE A 212 5.94 1.25 21.40
C PHE A 212 4.64 0.52 21.76
N ILE A 213 3.52 1.21 21.80
CA ILE A 213 2.21 0.60 22.06
C ILE A 213 1.36 0.74 20.81
N PRO A 214 1.15 -0.37 20.04
CA PRO A 214 0.20 -0.35 18.96
C PRO A 214 -1.19 0.02 19.50
N ARG A 215 -1.76 1.11 18.98
CA ARG A 215 -3.08 1.58 19.44
C ARG A 215 -3.83 2.36 18.39
N ILE A 216 -5.14 2.39 18.56
CA ILE A 216 -6.03 3.32 17.87
C ILE A 216 -6.47 4.37 18.88
N THR A 217 -6.37 5.64 18.53
CA THR A 217 -6.86 6.74 19.34
C THR A 217 -8.07 7.37 18.63
N TRP A 218 -9.24 7.28 19.24
CA TRP A 218 -10.39 8.07 18.83
C TRP A 218 -10.39 9.40 19.55
N THR A 219 -10.66 10.48 18.82
CA THR A 219 -10.74 11.84 19.36
C THR A 219 -11.96 12.54 18.77
N LEU A 220 -12.80 13.08 19.64
CA LEU A 220 -13.95 13.90 19.27
C LEU A 220 -13.61 15.36 19.46
N TYR A 221 -13.88 16.17 18.44
CA TYR A 221 -13.64 17.61 18.46
C TYR A 221 -14.95 18.40 18.57
N ASN A 222 -14.87 19.56 19.20
CA ASN A 222 -15.90 20.59 19.19
C ASN A 222 -15.82 21.41 17.87
N ALA A 223 -16.84 22.24 17.61
CA ALA A 223 -16.87 23.12 16.43
C ALA A 223 -15.68 24.11 16.35
N ASP A 224 -15.07 24.45 17.49
CA ASP A 224 -13.88 25.31 17.60
C ASP A 224 -12.55 24.52 17.48
N ASN A 225 -12.60 23.24 17.09
CA ASN A 225 -11.50 22.30 17.02
C ASN A 225 -10.81 22.00 18.37
N SER A 226 -11.41 22.36 19.49
CA SER A 226 -10.95 21.90 20.80
C SER A 226 -11.34 20.43 21.02
N VAL A 227 -10.49 19.67 21.74
CA VAL A 227 -10.79 18.27 22.07
C VAL A 227 -11.94 18.20 23.07
N LYS A 228 -13.01 17.50 22.71
CA LYS A 228 -14.17 17.24 23.57
C LYS A 228 -14.03 15.96 24.36
N ALA A 229 -13.55 14.90 23.72
CA ALA A 229 -13.34 13.59 24.32
C ALA A 229 -12.29 12.83 23.53
N TYR A 230 -11.63 11.87 24.18
CA TYR A 230 -10.75 10.92 23.49
C TYR A 230 -10.72 9.59 24.23
N GLU A 231 -10.38 8.53 23.52
CA GLU A 231 -10.17 7.20 24.08
C GLU A 231 -9.09 6.44 23.32
N HIS A 232 -8.33 5.64 24.04
CA HIS A 232 -7.27 4.79 23.47
C HIS A 232 -7.71 3.34 23.48
N PHE A 233 -7.50 2.67 22.35
CA PHE A 233 -7.77 1.25 22.17
C PHE A 233 -6.44 0.56 21.83
N ASP A 234 -5.91 -0.16 22.80
CA ASP A 234 -4.68 -0.94 22.65
C ASP A 234 -5.00 -2.32 22.05
N ILE A 235 -3.98 -3.17 21.89
CA ILE A 235 -4.16 -4.58 21.53
C ILE A 235 -5.13 -5.28 22.51
N PRO A 236 -5.89 -6.31 22.07
CA PRO A 236 -5.90 -6.93 20.75
C PRO A 236 -6.69 -6.15 19.69
N MET A 237 -6.08 -5.92 18.52
CA MET A 237 -6.71 -5.11 17.47
C MET A 237 -7.97 -5.76 16.90
N LEU A 238 -8.06 -7.09 16.89
CA LEU A 238 -9.27 -7.81 16.48
C LEU A 238 -10.51 -7.37 17.28
N MET A 239 -10.34 -7.07 18.56
CA MET A 239 -11.43 -6.60 19.44
C MET A 239 -11.55 -5.08 19.45
N ALA A 240 -10.46 -4.36 19.18
CA ALA A 240 -10.44 -2.90 19.20
C ALA A 240 -11.31 -2.29 18.09
N VAL A 241 -11.40 -2.91 16.91
CA VAL A 241 -12.18 -2.40 15.76
C VAL A 241 -13.65 -2.16 16.13
N ASP A 242 -14.31 -3.12 16.76
CA ASP A 242 -15.71 -3.00 17.16
C ASP A 242 -15.89 -1.95 18.28
N LYS A 243 -14.90 -1.83 19.19
CA LYS A 243 -14.91 -0.82 20.26
C LYS A 243 -14.77 0.60 19.69
N VAL A 244 -13.82 0.81 18.77
CA VAL A 244 -13.66 2.10 18.08
C VAL A 244 -14.91 2.46 17.31
N TYR A 245 -15.46 1.52 16.54
CA TYR A 245 -16.72 1.74 15.82
C TYR A 245 -17.86 2.19 16.75
N SER A 246 -18.00 1.58 17.93
CA SER A 246 -19.04 1.93 18.90
C SER A 246 -18.90 3.33 19.51
N ARG A 247 -17.71 3.95 19.41
CA ARG A 247 -17.47 5.32 19.88
C ARG A 247 -17.85 6.38 18.86
N ILE A 248 -17.75 6.05 17.58
CA ILE A 248 -18.15 6.96 16.49
C ILE A 248 -19.66 7.16 16.56
N ARG A 249 -20.09 8.42 16.62
CA ARG A 249 -21.51 8.76 16.83
C ARG A 249 -22.41 8.32 15.69
N ASN A 250 -21.90 8.30 14.46
CA ASN A 250 -22.61 7.92 13.23
C ASN A 250 -24.08 8.36 13.23
N VAL A 251 -24.30 9.67 13.12
CA VAL A 251 -25.62 10.29 13.28
C VAL A 251 -26.59 9.77 12.21
N LYS A 252 -27.83 9.49 12.62
CA LYS A 252 -28.90 9.09 11.70
C LYS A 252 -29.69 10.30 11.24
N TYR A 253 -29.80 10.44 9.94
CA TYR A 253 -30.66 11.44 9.32
C TYR A 253 -32.02 10.83 8.99
N ARG A 254 -33.09 11.60 9.24
CA ARG A 254 -34.46 11.23 8.85
C ARG A 254 -34.88 12.13 7.71
N TYR A 255 -35.28 11.54 6.61
CA TYR A 255 -35.82 12.29 5.49
C TYR A 255 -37.08 11.58 4.94
N ILE A 256 -37.98 12.35 4.34
CA ILE A 256 -39.16 11.81 3.68
C ILE A 256 -38.84 11.67 2.21
N ALA A 257 -38.62 10.41 1.75
CA ALA A 257 -38.32 10.10 0.35
C ALA A 257 -39.63 10.14 -0.47
N GLY A 258 -39.86 11.26 -1.12
CA GLY A 258 -40.90 11.37 -2.16
C GLY A 258 -42.34 11.39 -1.65
N GLN A 259 -43.31 11.47 -2.58
CA GLN A 259 -44.76 11.64 -2.27
C GLN A 259 -45.48 10.34 -1.88
N GLN A 260 -44.78 9.20 -1.74
CA GLN A 260 -45.44 7.90 -1.58
C GLN A 260 -45.30 7.24 -0.21
N THR A 261 -44.47 7.77 0.69
CA THR A 261 -44.31 7.20 2.05
C THR A 261 -44.68 8.20 3.13
N LEU A 262 -45.52 7.75 4.06
CA LEU A 262 -45.93 8.54 5.24
C LEU A 262 -44.91 8.46 6.38
N PHE A 263 -43.90 7.58 6.25
CA PHE A 263 -42.86 7.36 7.26
C PHE A 263 -41.53 7.86 6.75
N PRO A 264 -40.73 8.56 7.59
CA PRO A 264 -39.40 8.98 7.23
C PRO A 264 -38.45 7.76 7.12
N ASP A 265 -37.64 7.77 6.11
CA ASP A 265 -36.52 6.84 6.02
C ASP A 265 -35.36 7.32 6.90
N GLU A 266 -34.69 6.39 7.58
CA GLU A 266 -33.50 6.66 8.36
C GLU A 266 -32.25 6.22 7.59
N VAL A 267 -31.28 7.11 7.47
CA VAL A 267 -30.01 6.85 6.81
C VAL A 267 -28.87 7.20 7.77
N ASP A 268 -27.95 6.29 7.94
CA ASP A 268 -26.71 6.57 8.68
C ASP A 268 -25.87 7.62 7.92
N GLN A 269 -25.23 8.53 8.64
CA GLN A 269 -24.31 9.52 8.07
C GLN A 269 -23.19 8.84 7.29
N TYR A 270 -22.65 7.77 7.84
CA TYR A 270 -21.63 6.94 7.21
C TYR A 270 -22.08 5.49 7.18
N GLU A 271 -21.80 4.78 6.10
CA GLU A 271 -22.06 3.34 6.04
C GLU A 271 -21.24 2.60 7.10
N PRO A 272 -21.88 1.79 7.98
CA PRO A 272 -21.19 1.06 9.03
C PRO A 272 -20.06 0.16 8.52
N GLU A 273 -20.28 -0.48 7.38
CA GLU A 273 -19.28 -1.36 6.73
C GLU A 273 -18.08 -0.56 6.24
N LEU A 274 -18.31 0.66 5.72
CA LEU A 274 -17.26 1.55 5.27
C LEU A 274 -16.34 1.97 6.43
N ILE A 275 -16.91 2.37 7.57
CA ILE A 275 -16.11 2.75 8.75
C ILE A 275 -15.23 1.57 9.20
N LYS A 276 -15.80 0.37 9.28
CA LYS A 276 -15.04 -0.84 9.69
C LYS A 276 -13.94 -1.17 8.71
N GLU A 277 -14.22 -1.06 7.41
CA GLU A 277 -13.24 -1.29 6.35
C GLU A 277 -12.08 -0.30 6.46
N ILE A 278 -12.36 1.00 6.68
CA ILE A 278 -11.31 2.02 6.83
C ILE A 278 -10.45 1.75 8.07
N ILE A 279 -11.04 1.41 9.21
CA ILE A 279 -10.29 1.09 10.43
C ILE A 279 -9.38 -0.12 10.19
N ASN A 280 -9.90 -1.17 9.57
CA ASN A 280 -9.12 -2.35 9.23
C ASN A 280 -8.00 -2.05 8.23
N ASN A 281 -8.26 -1.20 7.23
CA ASN A 281 -7.22 -0.76 6.29
C ASN A 281 -6.12 0.04 7.00
N CYS A 282 -6.46 0.89 7.97
CA CYS A 282 -5.45 1.58 8.79
C CYS A 282 -4.56 0.57 9.53
N ILE A 283 -5.14 -0.49 10.11
CA ILE A 283 -4.37 -1.56 10.79
C ILE A 283 -3.48 -2.32 9.78
N ALA A 284 -4.02 -2.70 8.63
CA ALA A 284 -3.31 -3.48 7.61
C ALA A 284 -2.13 -2.70 7.00
N HIS A 285 -2.30 -1.39 6.78
CA HIS A 285 -1.35 -0.55 6.05
C HIS A 285 -0.46 0.34 6.92
N GLN A 286 -0.65 0.35 8.25
CA GLN A 286 0.22 1.04 9.20
C GLN A 286 1.69 0.60 9.02
N ASP A 287 2.62 1.54 8.98
CA ASP A 287 4.04 1.23 9.12
C ASP A 287 4.42 1.15 10.60
N TYR A 288 4.34 -0.04 11.17
CA TYR A 288 4.64 -0.28 12.59
C TYR A 288 6.10 0.00 12.97
N ARG A 289 7.02 0.06 11.99
CA ARG A 289 8.43 0.42 12.21
C ARG A 289 8.61 1.88 12.58
N LEU A 290 7.67 2.74 12.16
CA LEU A 290 7.66 4.17 12.50
C LEU A 290 7.15 4.43 13.92
N ARG A 291 6.63 3.40 14.61
CA ARG A 291 6.18 3.47 16.01
C ARG A 291 5.08 4.51 16.27
N GLY A 292 4.34 4.89 15.23
CA GLY A 292 3.20 5.80 15.33
C GLY A 292 1.91 5.09 15.71
N LYS A 293 0.86 5.85 15.95
CA LYS A 293 -0.47 5.36 16.30
C LYS A 293 -1.46 5.61 15.15
N ILE A 294 -2.54 4.84 15.12
CA ILE A 294 -3.67 5.11 14.26
C ILE A 294 -4.56 6.14 14.96
N ASN A 295 -4.95 7.21 14.27
CA ASN A 295 -5.88 8.21 14.80
C ASN A 295 -7.19 8.15 14.03
N VAL A 296 -8.30 8.20 14.78
CA VAL A 296 -9.66 8.35 14.27
C VAL A 296 -10.17 9.66 14.85
N GLU A 297 -10.29 10.69 14.04
CA GLU A 297 -10.67 12.04 14.43
C GLU A 297 -12.09 12.32 13.95
N GLU A 298 -12.97 12.58 14.89
CA GLU A 298 -14.38 12.85 14.65
C GLU A 298 -14.69 14.34 14.86
N PHE A 299 -15.04 14.99 13.76
CA PHE A 299 -15.52 16.37 13.73
C PHE A 299 -17.04 16.39 13.59
N GLU A 300 -17.62 17.57 13.56
CA GLU A 300 -19.06 17.74 13.37
C GLU A 300 -19.51 17.32 11.97
N ASP A 301 -18.69 17.58 10.97
CA ASP A 301 -18.97 17.42 9.54
C ASP A 301 -18.21 16.29 8.86
N ARG A 302 -17.22 15.66 9.52
CA ARG A 302 -16.37 14.65 8.91
C ARG A 302 -15.70 13.69 9.90
N LEU A 303 -15.31 12.53 9.39
CA LEU A 303 -14.39 11.59 10.04
C LEU A 303 -13.05 11.59 9.28
N VAL A 304 -11.95 11.63 10.03
CA VAL A 304 -10.59 11.57 9.49
C VAL A 304 -9.88 10.38 10.09
N PHE A 305 -9.31 9.53 9.23
CA PHE A 305 -8.54 8.36 9.62
C PHE A 305 -7.09 8.56 9.20
N ILE A 306 -6.16 8.43 10.14
CA ILE A 306 -4.75 8.70 9.93
C ILE A 306 -3.94 7.51 10.42
N ASN A 307 -3.07 7.00 9.59
CA ASN A 307 -2.07 5.97 9.95
C ASN A 307 -0.70 6.35 9.40
N GLU A 308 0.35 5.86 10.05
CA GLU A 308 1.73 6.13 9.66
C GLU A 308 2.13 5.31 8.43
N GLY A 309 2.95 5.93 7.59
CA GLY A 309 3.52 5.33 6.40
C GLY A 309 3.19 6.09 5.14
N ALA A 310 4.01 5.92 4.11
CA ALA A 310 3.76 6.54 2.82
C ALA A 310 2.57 5.87 2.11
N PHE A 311 1.79 6.64 1.38
CA PHE A 311 0.76 6.13 0.50
C PHE A 311 1.44 5.40 -0.66
N ILE A 312 1.17 4.10 -0.81
CA ILE A 312 1.87 3.27 -1.80
C ILE A 312 1.49 3.64 -3.24
N PRO A 313 0.20 3.86 -3.60
CA PRO A 313 -0.14 4.58 -4.82
C PRO A 313 0.40 6.01 -4.69
N GLU A 314 1.08 6.55 -5.69
CA GLU A 314 1.60 7.92 -5.61
C GLU A 314 0.48 8.95 -5.54
N THR A 315 -0.65 8.66 -6.19
CA THR A 315 -1.83 9.54 -6.21
C THR A 315 -3.12 8.73 -6.01
N ILE A 316 -4.18 9.43 -5.62
CA ILE A 316 -5.52 8.83 -5.48
C ILE A 316 -6.04 8.35 -6.83
N GLU A 317 -5.78 9.13 -7.90
CA GLU A 317 -6.19 8.79 -9.27
C GLU A 317 -5.60 7.44 -9.69
N GLN A 318 -4.33 7.19 -9.38
CA GLN A 318 -3.68 5.91 -9.65
C GLN A 318 -4.34 4.77 -8.88
N ALA A 319 -4.71 4.99 -7.62
CA ALA A 319 -5.40 3.98 -6.82
C ALA A 319 -6.81 3.67 -7.34
N LEU A 320 -7.44 4.61 -8.07
CA LEU A 320 -8.76 4.47 -8.67
C LEU A 320 -8.73 3.86 -10.08
N GLU A 321 -7.55 3.70 -10.70
CA GLU A 321 -7.43 3.10 -12.03
C GLU A 321 -7.93 1.65 -12.03
N PRO A 322 -8.76 1.25 -13.00
CA PRO A 322 -9.26 -0.12 -13.10
C PRO A 322 -8.13 -1.14 -13.19
N GLY A 323 -8.08 -2.07 -12.24
CA GLY A 323 -7.07 -3.13 -12.22
C GLY A 323 -5.72 -2.72 -11.65
N TYR A 324 -5.59 -1.52 -11.09
CA TYR A 324 -4.38 -1.13 -10.37
C TYR A 324 -4.04 -2.14 -9.27
N LYS A 325 -2.79 -2.53 -9.22
CA LYS A 325 -2.25 -3.38 -8.16
C LYS A 325 -1.01 -2.68 -7.59
N PRO A 326 -0.98 -2.44 -6.28
CA PRO A 326 0.21 -1.86 -5.67
C PRO A 326 1.43 -2.75 -5.89
N PRO A 327 2.62 -2.17 -6.13
CA PRO A 327 3.84 -2.93 -6.40
C PRO A 327 4.30 -3.79 -5.22
N TYR A 328 3.87 -3.46 -4.00
CA TYR A 328 4.13 -4.22 -2.78
C TYR A 328 3.09 -3.90 -1.70
N TYR A 329 3.05 -4.75 -0.67
CA TYR A 329 2.29 -4.52 0.56
C TYR A 329 3.26 -4.50 1.75
N ARG A 330 3.01 -3.61 2.71
CA ARG A 330 3.90 -3.41 3.87
C ARG A 330 3.90 -4.61 4.82
N ASN A 331 2.71 -5.09 5.17
CA ASN A 331 2.48 -6.13 6.17
C ASN A 331 1.74 -7.32 5.54
N VAL A 332 2.40 -8.00 4.59
CA VAL A 332 1.78 -9.09 3.81
C VAL A 332 1.22 -10.19 4.72
N PHE A 333 1.98 -10.57 5.75
CA PHE A 333 1.58 -11.64 6.66
C PHE A 333 0.35 -11.23 7.49
N LEU A 334 0.33 -9.99 8.01
CA LEU A 334 -0.81 -9.42 8.71
C LEU A 334 -2.04 -9.32 7.79
N CYS A 335 -1.90 -8.79 6.59
CA CYS A 335 -2.99 -8.69 5.63
C CYS A 335 -3.62 -10.06 5.35
N ASN A 336 -2.80 -11.09 5.12
CA ASN A 336 -3.30 -12.45 4.90
C ASN A 336 -4.05 -13.01 6.12
N ALA A 337 -3.55 -12.77 7.33
CA ALA A 337 -4.24 -13.14 8.56
C ALA A 337 -5.60 -12.40 8.69
N MET A 338 -5.62 -11.09 8.45
CA MET A 338 -6.84 -10.29 8.50
C MET A 338 -7.88 -10.73 7.45
N VAL A 339 -7.45 -11.09 6.24
CA VAL A 339 -8.30 -11.72 5.23
C VAL A 339 -8.90 -13.03 5.75
N ASN A 340 -8.09 -13.86 6.39
CA ASN A 340 -8.55 -15.15 6.94
C ASN A 340 -9.54 -14.97 8.10
N LEU A 341 -9.51 -13.81 8.77
CA LEU A 341 -10.43 -13.43 9.84
C LEU A 341 -11.62 -12.57 9.38
N TYR A 342 -11.85 -12.38 8.07
CA TYR A 342 -12.88 -11.49 7.54
C TYR A 342 -12.79 -10.03 8.05
N MET A 343 -11.61 -9.59 8.39
CA MET A 343 -11.39 -8.17 8.73
C MET A 343 -11.27 -7.31 7.49
N ILE A 344 -10.63 -7.82 6.42
CA ILE A 344 -10.48 -7.13 5.12
C ILE A 344 -10.87 -8.10 3.99
N ASP A 345 -11.27 -7.52 2.85
CA ASP A 345 -11.60 -8.30 1.65
C ASP A 345 -10.38 -8.44 0.71
N THR A 346 -10.38 -9.51 -0.10
CA THR A 346 -9.31 -9.83 -1.06
C THR A 346 -9.40 -9.06 -2.37
N ASN A 347 -10.52 -8.41 -2.64
CA ASN A 347 -10.84 -7.91 -3.99
C ASN A 347 -10.20 -6.57 -4.36
N SER A 348 -9.28 -6.02 -3.56
CA SER A 348 -8.59 -4.74 -3.82
C SER A 348 -9.53 -3.56 -4.14
N MET A 349 -10.79 -3.64 -3.69
CA MET A 349 -11.83 -2.65 -3.98
C MET A 349 -11.97 -1.59 -2.88
N GLY A 350 -11.11 -1.61 -1.85
CA GLY A 350 -11.24 -0.73 -0.69
C GLY A 350 -11.33 0.75 -1.08
N ILE A 351 -10.31 1.32 -1.70
CA ILE A 351 -10.29 2.75 -2.08
C ILE A 351 -11.35 3.07 -3.15
N PRO A 352 -11.46 2.34 -4.28
CA PRO A 352 -12.52 2.58 -5.26
C PRO A 352 -13.94 2.48 -4.67
N MET A 353 -14.20 1.48 -3.82
CA MET A 353 -15.49 1.30 -3.16
C MET A 353 -15.79 2.45 -2.18
N MET A 354 -14.82 2.86 -1.36
CA MET A 354 -14.94 4.01 -0.47
C MET A 354 -15.31 5.28 -1.24
N TYR A 355 -14.60 5.54 -2.33
CA TYR A 355 -14.84 6.70 -3.19
C TYR A 355 -16.23 6.65 -3.85
N GLN A 356 -16.66 5.48 -4.31
CA GLN A 356 -17.97 5.30 -4.91
C GLN A 356 -19.10 5.53 -3.90
N ILE A 357 -19.01 4.94 -2.69
CA ILE A 357 -20.02 5.11 -1.64
C ILE A 357 -20.14 6.58 -1.23
N GLN A 358 -19.02 7.29 -1.06
CA GLN A 358 -19.05 8.72 -0.72
C GLN A 358 -19.68 9.53 -1.84
N ARG A 359 -19.32 9.27 -3.09
CA ARG A 359 -19.92 9.98 -4.24
C ARG A 359 -21.42 9.72 -4.37
N ASP A 360 -21.86 8.48 -4.21
CA ASP A 360 -23.26 8.09 -4.39
C ASP A 360 -24.15 8.64 -3.27
N LYS A 361 -23.57 8.94 -2.10
CA LYS A 361 -24.24 9.59 -0.96
C LYS A 361 -24.01 11.10 -0.88
N CYS A 362 -23.30 11.69 -1.83
CA CYS A 362 -22.98 13.14 -1.86
C CYS A 362 -22.18 13.64 -0.63
N PHE A 363 -21.30 12.81 -0.08
CA PHE A 363 -20.37 13.19 0.99
C PHE A 363 -18.98 13.55 0.44
#